data_c084c0cf0a14acd82047d4cd087b0261
#
_entry.id   c084c0cf0a14acd82047d4cd087b0261
#
_cell.length_a   1.000
_cell.length_b   1.000
_cell.length_c   1.000
_cell.angle_alpha   90.00
_cell.angle_beta   90.00
_cell.angle_gamma   90.00
#
_symmetry.space_group_name_H-M   'P 1'
#
loop_
_entity.id
_entity.type
_entity.pdbx_description
1 polymer ?
#
loop_
_entity_poly.entity_id
_entity_poly.type
_entity_poly.pdbx_seq_one_letter_code
_entity_poly.pdbx_strand_id
1 'polypeptide(L)'
;MPNTAALLQNLLMCKADYNFAVLQNSLWASKQEANASKLAAQQSASDKWHDAYDEAYDCGHYGDDDDKVSKNGVTVNAGCTSEAKFEAYAYACVRNYDPDALEYYSDLDTEYDQMVTMYDTMITELGAMIESYEESLGNSAQDTGLIGG
;
A
#
# COMPACT_ATOMS: atom_id res chain seq x y z
N MET A 1 -11.98 3.07 46.43
CA MET A 1 -12.24 1.76 45.75
C MET A 1 -12.60 1.99 44.32
N PRO A 2 -12.04 1.21 43.39
CA PRO A 2 -12.48 1.31 41.99
C PRO A 2 -13.97 0.92 41.87
N ASN A 3 -14.71 1.72 41.13
CA ASN A 3 -16.12 1.44 40.85
C ASN A 3 -16.22 0.32 39.82
N THR A 4 -16.67 -0.87 40.25
CA THR A 4 -16.79 -2.06 39.40
C THR A 4 -17.69 -1.78 38.18
N ALA A 5 -18.78 -1.04 38.34
CA ALA A 5 -19.66 -0.70 37.24
C ALA A 5 -18.95 0.21 36.21
N ALA A 6 -18.16 1.17 36.66
CA ALA A 6 -17.40 2.06 35.78
C ALA A 6 -16.28 1.27 35.06
N LEU A 7 -15.60 0.37 35.75
CA LEU A 7 -14.58 -0.50 35.14
C LEU A 7 -15.19 -1.40 34.05
N LEU A 8 -16.35 -2.01 34.32
CA LEU A 8 -17.06 -2.84 33.36
C LEU A 8 -17.50 -2.05 32.14
N GLN A 9 -18.04 -0.84 32.35
CA GLN A 9 -18.46 0.04 31.27
C GLN A 9 -17.27 0.41 30.37
N ASN A 10 -16.16 0.79 30.97
CA ASN A 10 -14.93 1.13 30.23
C ASN A 10 -14.39 -0.08 29.46
N LEU A 11 -14.42 -1.26 30.07
CA LEU A 11 -14.02 -2.50 29.40
C LEU A 11 -14.88 -2.80 28.17
N LEU A 12 -16.20 -2.68 28.31
CA LEU A 12 -17.13 -2.93 27.19
C LEU A 12 -16.92 -1.90 26.06
N MET A 13 -16.68 -0.63 26.40
CA MET A 13 -16.37 0.39 25.40
C MET A 13 -15.05 0.11 24.67
N CYS A 14 -14.01 -0.29 25.41
CA CYS A 14 -12.73 -0.65 24.81
C CYS A 14 -12.85 -1.88 23.89
N LYS A 15 -13.63 -2.87 24.28
CA LYS A 15 -13.88 -4.04 23.43
C LYS A 15 -14.62 -3.67 22.15
N ALA A 16 -15.60 -2.78 22.22
CA ALA A 16 -16.31 -2.29 21.04
C ALA A 16 -15.37 -1.54 20.09
N ASP A 17 -14.54 -0.65 20.64
CA ASP A 17 -13.55 0.09 19.87
C ASP A 17 -12.48 -0.83 19.27
N TYR A 18 -12.05 -1.84 20.03
CA TYR A 18 -11.12 -2.85 19.55
C TYR A 18 -11.69 -3.61 18.34
N ASN A 19 -12.92 -4.07 18.44
CA ASN A 19 -13.56 -4.77 17.34
C ASN A 19 -13.73 -3.90 16.11
N PHE A 20 -14.09 -2.62 16.30
CA PHE A 20 -14.14 -1.65 15.21
C PHE A 20 -12.78 -1.48 14.55
N ALA A 21 -11.72 -1.32 15.35
CA ALA A 21 -10.36 -1.16 14.83
C ALA A 21 -9.91 -2.39 14.04
N VAL A 22 -10.20 -3.60 14.52
CA VAL A 22 -9.90 -4.86 13.81
C VAL A 22 -10.60 -4.91 12.45
N LEU A 23 -11.88 -4.55 12.41
CA LEU A 23 -12.65 -4.53 11.16
C LEU A 23 -12.10 -3.49 10.18
N GLN A 24 -11.78 -2.29 10.65
CA GLN A 24 -11.22 -1.23 9.82
C GLN A 24 -9.83 -1.59 9.31
N ASN A 25 -8.99 -2.18 10.16
CA ASN A 25 -7.67 -2.66 9.76
C ASN A 25 -7.78 -3.67 8.61
N SER A 26 -8.66 -4.64 8.74
CA SER A 26 -8.93 -5.64 7.70
C SER A 26 -9.42 -5.01 6.40
N LEU A 27 -10.33 -4.03 6.49
CA LEU A 27 -10.86 -3.33 5.32
C LEU A 27 -9.75 -2.58 4.57
N TRP A 28 -8.95 -1.80 5.29
CA TRP A 28 -7.87 -1.03 4.67
C TRP A 28 -6.76 -1.92 4.12
N ALA A 29 -6.44 -3.03 4.81
CA ALA A 29 -5.49 -4.02 4.32
C ALA A 29 -5.98 -4.66 3.01
N SER A 30 -7.28 -4.96 2.89
CA SER A 30 -7.86 -5.48 1.65
C SER A 30 -7.80 -4.47 0.51
N LYS A 31 -8.03 -3.19 0.80
CA LYS A 31 -7.89 -2.11 -0.20
C LYS A 31 -6.44 -1.97 -0.66
N GLN A 32 -5.50 -2.05 0.28
CA GLN A 32 -4.07 -2.00 -0.03
C GLN A 32 -3.66 -3.18 -0.92
N GLU A 33 -4.10 -4.38 -0.61
CA GLU A 33 -3.81 -5.58 -1.41
C GLU A 33 -4.35 -5.46 -2.84
N ALA A 34 -5.59 -4.99 -3.00
CA ALA A 34 -6.18 -4.78 -4.33
C ALA A 34 -5.41 -3.72 -5.12
N ASN A 35 -5.00 -2.63 -4.46
CA ASN A 35 -4.19 -1.59 -5.08
C ASN A 35 -2.78 -2.07 -5.43
N ALA A 36 -2.19 -2.95 -4.61
CA ALA A 36 -0.84 -3.48 -4.82
C ALA A 36 -0.70 -4.20 -6.16
N SER A 37 -1.73 -4.92 -6.61
CA SER A 37 -1.73 -5.58 -7.91
C SER A 37 -1.67 -4.58 -9.07
N LYS A 38 -2.41 -3.47 -8.96
CA LYS A 38 -2.42 -2.41 -9.97
C LYS A 38 -1.10 -1.65 -9.97
N LEU A 39 -0.57 -1.36 -8.78
CA LEU A 39 0.74 -0.72 -8.61
C LEU A 39 1.85 -1.59 -9.21
N ALA A 40 1.88 -2.88 -8.90
CA ALA A 40 2.87 -3.81 -9.43
C ALA A 40 2.82 -3.90 -10.95
N ALA A 41 1.63 -3.91 -11.54
CA ALA A 41 1.45 -3.92 -12.99
C ALA A 41 2.04 -2.65 -13.63
N GLN A 42 1.81 -1.47 -13.05
CA GLN A 42 2.37 -0.21 -13.54
C GLN A 42 3.88 -0.10 -13.30
N GLN A 43 4.39 -0.60 -12.18
CA GLN A 43 5.84 -0.66 -11.93
C GLN A 43 6.54 -1.54 -12.96
N SER A 44 5.98 -2.71 -13.26
CA SER A 44 6.50 -3.60 -14.30
C SER A 44 6.45 -2.95 -15.68
N ALA A 45 5.35 -2.27 -16.01
CA ALA A 45 5.21 -1.54 -17.27
C ALA A 45 6.24 -0.40 -17.36
N SER A 46 6.47 0.33 -16.26
CA SER A 46 7.48 1.37 -16.17
C SER A 46 8.89 0.85 -16.45
N ASP A 47 9.26 -0.29 -15.84
CA ASP A 47 10.59 -0.89 -16.03
C ASP A 47 10.78 -1.30 -17.50
N LYS A 48 9.79 -1.92 -18.11
CA LYS A 48 9.82 -2.32 -19.52
C LYS A 48 9.88 -1.12 -20.45
N TRP A 49 9.15 -0.05 -20.11
CA TRP A 49 9.15 1.19 -20.88
C TRP A 49 10.54 1.84 -20.87
N HIS A 50 11.18 1.92 -19.71
CA HIS A 50 12.53 2.48 -19.58
C HIS A 50 13.55 1.64 -20.32
N ASP A 51 13.44 0.31 -20.26
CA ASP A 51 14.29 -0.59 -21.04
C ASP A 51 14.13 -0.36 -22.54
N ALA A 52 12.90 -0.20 -23.01
CA ALA A 52 12.62 0.07 -24.42
C ALA A 52 13.13 1.47 -24.84
N TYR A 53 12.97 2.48 -23.97
CA TYR A 53 13.52 3.80 -24.22
C TYR A 53 15.04 3.74 -24.36
N ASP A 54 15.73 3.02 -23.45
CA ASP A 54 17.19 2.88 -23.48
C ASP A 54 17.63 2.14 -24.74
N GLU A 55 16.89 1.14 -25.18
CA GLU A 55 17.16 0.44 -26.47
C GLU A 55 17.12 1.41 -27.65
N ALA A 56 16.08 2.26 -27.70
CA ALA A 56 15.93 3.26 -28.76
C ALA A 56 17.04 4.32 -28.68
N TYR A 57 17.34 4.78 -27.46
CA TYR A 57 18.40 5.75 -27.20
C TYR A 57 19.76 5.21 -27.65
N ASP A 58 20.10 4.00 -27.27
CA ASP A 58 21.36 3.34 -27.62
C ASP A 58 21.47 3.12 -29.14
N CYS A 59 20.38 2.70 -29.79
CA CYS A 59 20.34 2.57 -31.25
C CYS A 59 20.60 3.90 -31.94
N GLY A 60 19.93 4.95 -31.48
CA GLY A 60 20.07 6.28 -32.08
C GLY A 60 21.46 6.90 -31.89
N HIS A 61 22.02 6.78 -30.69
CA HIS A 61 23.29 7.43 -30.33
C HIS A 61 24.52 6.57 -30.62
N TYR A 62 24.44 5.26 -30.52
CA TYR A 62 25.58 4.36 -30.56
C TYR A 62 25.45 3.24 -31.62
N GLY A 63 24.35 3.17 -32.34
CA GLY A 63 24.15 2.18 -33.38
C GLY A 63 25.01 2.43 -34.60
N ASP A 64 25.33 1.35 -35.34
CA ASP A 64 25.98 1.43 -36.64
C ASP A 64 24.97 1.90 -37.71
N ASP A 65 25.48 2.35 -38.87
CA ASP A 65 24.67 2.99 -39.92
C ASP A 65 23.38 2.26 -40.32
N ASP A 66 23.38 0.94 -40.27
CA ASP A 66 22.24 0.09 -40.65
C ASP A 66 21.39 -0.34 -39.46
N ASP A 67 21.76 0.02 -38.25
CA ASP A 67 21.03 -0.37 -37.06
C ASP A 67 19.72 0.41 -36.94
N LYS A 68 18.70 -0.32 -36.55
CA LYS A 68 17.38 0.24 -36.26
C LYS A 68 16.63 -0.62 -35.28
N VAL A 69 15.74 0.00 -34.53
CA VAL A 69 14.72 -0.68 -33.72
C VAL A 69 13.35 -0.26 -34.20
N SER A 70 12.42 -1.19 -34.22
CA SER A 70 11.07 -0.94 -34.75
C SER A 70 10.03 -1.71 -33.96
N LYS A 71 8.91 -1.05 -33.65
CA LYS A 71 7.78 -1.66 -32.98
C LYS A 71 6.51 -0.92 -33.36
N ASN A 72 5.51 -1.67 -33.84
CA ASN A 72 4.17 -1.13 -34.13
C ASN A 72 4.18 0.17 -34.96
N GLY A 73 5.00 0.21 -36.02
CA GLY A 73 5.08 1.35 -36.94
C GLY A 73 6.01 2.49 -36.47
N VAL A 74 6.60 2.39 -35.30
CA VAL A 74 7.60 3.34 -34.82
C VAL A 74 9.00 2.78 -35.04
N THR A 75 9.83 3.49 -35.78
CA THR A 75 11.19 3.07 -36.09
C THR A 75 12.18 4.15 -35.64
N VAL A 76 13.23 3.71 -34.94
CA VAL A 76 14.37 4.56 -34.55
C VAL A 76 15.59 4.02 -35.31
N ASN A 77 16.18 4.87 -36.13
CA ASN A 77 17.40 4.56 -36.88
C ASN A 77 18.63 5.07 -36.15
N ALA A 78 19.76 4.47 -36.41
CA ALA A 78 21.05 4.99 -35.97
C ALA A 78 21.23 6.45 -36.45
N GLY A 79 21.75 7.30 -35.59
CA GLY A 79 21.87 8.73 -35.85
C GLY A 79 20.69 9.56 -35.37
N CYS A 80 19.61 8.94 -34.91
CA CYS A 80 18.46 9.63 -34.33
C CYS A 80 18.82 10.19 -32.92
N THR A 81 18.47 11.45 -32.70
CA THR A 81 18.69 12.15 -31.40
C THR A 81 17.37 12.68 -30.83
N SER A 82 16.24 12.31 -31.41
CA SER A 82 14.92 12.80 -31.01
C SER A 82 14.40 12.05 -29.81
N GLU A 83 14.32 12.71 -28.66
CA GLU A 83 13.70 12.13 -27.46
C GLU A 83 12.25 11.76 -27.70
N ALA A 84 11.52 12.55 -28.49
CA ALA A 84 10.13 12.24 -28.83
C ALA A 84 10.00 10.91 -29.57
N LYS A 85 10.94 10.56 -30.43
CA LYS A 85 10.96 9.27 -31.11
C LYS A 85 11.30 8.13 -30.18
N PHE A 86 12.22 8.33 -29.23
CA PHE A 86 12.57 7.33 -28.22
C PHE A 86 11.35 7.04 -27.34
N GLU A 87 10.65 8.08 -26.89
CA GLU A 87 9.40 7.93 -26.14
C GLU A 87 8.32 7.23 -26.94
N ALA A 88 8.13 7.60 -28.22
CA ALA A 88 7.15 6.97 -29.08
C ALA A 88 7.44 5.46 -29.26
N TYR A 89 8.71 5.11 -29.43
CA TYR A 89 9.13 3.71 -29.49
C TYR A 89 8.83 2.97 -28.18
N ALA A 90 9.17 3.57 -27.06
CA ALA A 90 8.91 2.97 -25.74
C ALA A 90 7.42 2.73 -25.51
N TYR A 91 6.55 3.69 -25.86
CA TYR A 91 5.09 3.51 -25.79
C TYR A 91 4.56 2.49 -26.81
N ALA A 92 5.20 2.36 -27.95
CA ALA A 92 4.85 1.30 -28.89
C ALA A 92 5.17 -0.10 -28.35
N CYS A 93 6.23 -0.21 -27.54
CA CYS A 93 6.62 -1.46 -26.88
C CYS A 93 5.76 -1.76 -25.66
N VAL A 94 5.38 -0.75 -24.88
CA VAL A 94 4.66 -0.90 -23.61
C VAL A 94 3.46 0.06 -23.58
N ARG A 95 2.36 -0.39 -24.17
CA ARG A 95 1.14 0.44 -24.32
C ARG A 95 0.38 0.66 -23.05
N ASN A 96 0.51 -0.24 -22.07
CA ASN A 96 -0.20 -0.15 -20.78
C ASN A 96 0.53 0.69 -19.74
N TYR A 97 1.69 1.26 -20.05
CA TYR A 97 2.37 2.15 -19.13
C TYR A 97 1.68 3.52 -19.10
N ASP A 98 1.30 3.94 -17.89
CA ASP A 98 0.71 5.24 -17.61
C ASP A 98 1.39 5.82 -16.38
N PRO A 99 2.30 6.82 -16.55
CA PRO A 99 3.00 7.42 -15.41
C PRO A 99 2.06 8.04 -14.38
N ASP A 100 0.93 8.61 -14.83
CA ASP A 100 -0.05 9.21 -13.92
C ASP A 100 -0.75 8.14 -13.09
N ALA A 101 -1.08 7.00 -13.69
CA ALA A 101 -1.64 5.86 -12.98
C ALA A 101 -0.64 5.29 -11.98
N LEU A 102 0.64 5.19 -12.35
CA LEU A 102 1.70 4.73 -11.45
C LEU A 102 1.79 5.61 -10.21
N GLU A 103 1.82 6.93 -10.38
CA GLU A 103 1.84 7.90 -9.28
C GLU A 103 0.58 7.77 -8.41
N TYR A 104 -0.59 7.69 -9.03
CA TYR A 104 -1.87 7.53 -8.33
C TYR A 104 -1.89 6.27 -7.45
N TYR A 105 -1.50 5.12 -7.98
CA TYR A 105 -1.48 3.87 -7.21
C TYR A 105 -0.40 3.88 -6.13
N SER A 106 0.73 4.53 -6.38
CA SER A 106 1.80 4.70 -5.38
C SER A 106 1.33 5.57 -4.21
N ASP A 107 0.64 6.67 -4.49
CA ASP A 107 0.08 7.56 -3.47
C ASP A 107 -1.00 6.84 -2.66
N LEU A 108 -1.86 6.06 -3.32
CA LEU A 108 -2.87 5.25 -2.63
C LEU A 108 -2.23 4.18 -1.74
N ASP A 109 -1.16 3.55 -2.17
CA ASP A 109 -0.45 2.56 -1.36
C ASP A 109 0.05 3.18 -0.06
N THR A 110 0.63 4.36 -0.14
CA THR A 110 1.10 5.12 1.03
C THR A 110 -0.07 5.47 1.96
N GLU A 111 -1.19 5.97 1.41
CA GLU A 111 -2.38 6.32 2.18
C GLU A 111 -2.96 5.09 2.89
N TYR A 112 -3.12 3.98 2.18
CA TYR A 112 -3.65 2.74 2.74
C TYR A 112 -2.71 2.17 3.81
N ASP A 113 -1.40 2.23 3.59
CA ASP A 113 -0.41 1.79 4.58
C ASP A 113 -0.50 2.61 5.87
N GLN A 114 -0.68 3.92 5.77
CA GLN A 114 -0.89 4.79 6.92
C GLN A 114 -2.15 4.41 7.70
N MET A 115 -3.24 4.09 7.01
CA MET A 115 -4.49 3.68 7.64
C MET A 115 -4.35 2.32 8.33
N VAL A 116 -3.71 1.36 7.69
CA VAL A 116 -3.44 0.04 8.29
C VAL A 116 -2.58 0.19 9.54
N THR A 117 -1.51 0.97 9.46
CA THR A 117 -0.60 1.22 10.59
C THR A 117 -1.33 1.90 11.75
N MET A 118 -2.18 2.87 11.46
CA MET A 118 -2.98 3.57 12.48
C MET A 118 -3.89 2.60 13.23
N TYR A 119 -4.61 1.75 12.51
CA TYR A 119 -5.49 0.77 13.16
C TYR A 119 -4.72 -0.35 13.86
N ASP A 120 -3.57 -0.77 13.36
CA ASP A 120 -2.67 -1.70 14.06
C ASP A 120 -2.24 -1.13 15.41
N THR A 121 -1.89 0.16 15.46
CA THR A 121 -1.53 0.86 16.69
C THR A 121 -2.72 0.90 17.66
N MET A 122 -3.92 1.24 17.16
CA MET A 122 -5.14 1.25 17.96
C MET A 122 -5.46 -0.13 18.54
N ILE A 123 -5.31 -1.18 17.73
CA ILE A 123 -5.53 -2.57 18.18
C ILE A 123 -4.59 -2.92 19.33
N THR A 124 -3.31 -2.57 19.21
CA THR A 124 -2.31 -2.84 20.24
C THR A 124 -2.62 -2.06 21.53
N GLU A 125 -2.93 -0.77 21.41
CA GLU A 125 -3.25 0.08 22.57
C GLU A 125 -4.55 -0.36 23.26
N LEU A 126 -5.59 -0.62 22.49
CA LEU A 126 -6.87 -1.07 23.03
C LEU A 126 -6.77 -2.46 23.64
N GLY A 127 -5.96 -3.35 23.05
CA GLY A 127 -5.69 -4.66 23.64
C GLY A 127 -5.03 -4.56 25.00
N ALA A 128 -4.06 -3.66 25.16
CA ALA A 128 -3.41 -3.40 26.45
C ALA A 128 -4.39 -2.81 27.47
N MET A 129 -5.25 -1.89 27.05
CA MET A 129 -6.28 -1.30 27.90
C MET A 129 -7.29 -2.34 28.36
N ILE A 130 -7.72 -3.24 27.48
CA ILE A 130 -8.64 -4.34 27.80
C ILE A 130 -8.04 -5.25 28.88
N GLU A 131 -6.77 -5.64 28.71
CA GLU A 131 -6.06 -6.45 29.71
C GLU A 131 -6.00 -5.73 31.07
N SER A 132 -5.68 -4.43 31.04
CA SER A 132 -5.62 -3.62 32.27
C SER A 132 -6.96 -3.51 32.97
N TYR A 133 -8.05 -3.30 32.22
CA TYR A 133 -9.40 -3.24 32.81
C TYR A 133 -9.86 -4.61 33.31
N GLU A 134 -9.56 -5.70 32.60
CA GLU A 134 -9.89 -7.04 33.03
C GLU A 134 -9.17 -7.40 34.34
N GLU A 135 -7.90 -7.05 34.46
CA GLU A 135 -7.12 -7.24 35.67
C GLU A 135 -7.69 -6.41 36.84
N SER A 136 -7.97 -5.12 36.60
CA SER A 136 -8.56 -4.23 37.60
C SER A 136 -9.96 -4.71 38.02
N LEU A 137 -10.75 -5.18 37.09
CA LEU A 137 -12.08 -5.72 37.37
C LEU A 137 -11.99 -7.01 38.18
N GLY A 138 -11.05 -7.90 37.86
CA GLY A 138 -10.78 -9.10 38.63
C GLY A 138 -10.37 -8.80 40.08
N ASN A 139 -9.45 -7.87 40.24
CA ASN A 139 -9.02 -7.41 41.57
C ASN A 139 -10.17 -6.77 42.34
N SER A 140 -10.94 -5.90 41.73
CA SER A 140 -12.10 -5.26 42.35
C SER A 140 -13.16 -6.28 42.76
N ALA A 141 -13.41 -7.28 41.92
CA ALA A 141 -14.36 -8.36 42.23
C ALA A 141 -13.86 -9.23 43.38
N GLN A 142 -12.57 -9.52 43.46
CA GLN A 142 -11.98 -10.25 44.59
C GLN A 142 -12.09 -9.44 45.88
N ASP A 143 -11.79 -8.15 45.87
CA ASP A 143 -11.89 -7.27 47.03
C ASP A 143 -13.31 -7.15 47.55
N THR A 144 -14.31 -7.26 46.67
CA THR A 144 -15.73 -7.21 47.04
C THR A 144 -16.32 -8.59 47.31
N GLY A 145 -15.54 -9.67 47.15
CA GLY A 145 -16.02 -11.04 47.31
C GLY A 145 -16.92 -11.54 46.19
N LEU A 146 -17.01 -10.84 45.06
CA LEU A 146 -17.85 -11.22 43.93
C LEU A 146 -17.32 -12.43 43.16
N ILE A 147 -16.02 -12.64 43.22
CA ILE A 147 -15.39 -13.86 42.69
C ILE A 147 -15.16 -14.77 43.86
N GLY A 148 -16.09 -15.59 44.06
CA GLY A 148 -16.31 -16.47 45.03
C GLY A 148 -15.41 -17.31 45.64
N GLY A 149 -14.80 -17.03 46.24
CA GLY A 149 -14.22 -17.92 46.96
C GLY A 149 -14.54 -19.29 47.23
#